data_5dbeeb00ed2da9beff6901f7387ae2c2
#
_entry.id   5dbeeb00ed2da9beff6901f7387ae2c2
#
_cell.length_a   1.000
_cell.length_b   1.000
_cell.length_c   1.000
_cell.angle_alpha   90.00
_cell.angle_beta   90.00
_cell.angle_gamma   90.00
#
_symmetry.space_group_name_H-M   'P 1'
#
loop_
_entity.id
_entity.type
_entity.pdbx_description
1 polymer ?
#
loop_
_entity_poly.entity_id
_entity_poly.type
_entity_poly.pdbx_seq_one_letter_code
_entity_poly.pdbx_strand_id
1 'polypeptide(L)'
;MEPGRLEELYDWLRIPSISTGGGEAKDLQDAAEFAAEIVRRAGGEAELVTIDGGNPLVIGELRANSENAPTVIIYGHYDVQGPGPLDAWQSAPFEPEVRGERLYARGAADDKGNFFPLLAAACDLFQSGELAVNVRVVIEGEEEAGGESVAAWVKADQRGADCAIVFDSAMEDAETPAITIGLRGCVSTMITVTAQPRDLHSGLYGGSVQNALHVLQRVLAPLLPDGEGNLREELRAGVEPPSAAELESWQQLRPGQEMLDEVGATPLSENSGPDFRRRNGAEPSFEVNWIEGGAARTVVPAEARAFVTLRLAPGQDPGAIEAELERLLRSEVPAGVSIEIESHTATPSLFAADLPAIEIARKAIDHASGMNTALIRSGGSIPVVADFAAAGIPVIVSGFGLADDEIHAPNESFTVTNLDLGERCARELLLALAALPTD
;
A
#
# COMPACT_ATOMS: atom_id res chain seq x y z
N MET A 1 -0.30 -5.64 -25.24
CA MET A 1 0.97 -6.36 -24.94
C MET A 1 1.26 -7.41 -26.01
N GLU A 2 2.47 -7.46 -26.51
CA GLU A 2 2.86 -8.48 -27.50
C GLU A 2 2.82 -9.90 -26.89
N PRO A 3 2.43 -10.97 -27.67
CA PRO A 3 2.30 -12.31 -27.12
C PRO A 3 3.53 -12.83 -26.38
N GLY A 4 4.74 -12.48 -26.83
CA GLY A 4 5.98 -12.87 -26.17
C GLY A 4 6.16 -12.24 -24.78
N ARG A 5 5.68 -11.02 -24.59
CA ARG A 5 5.68 -10.33 -23.28
C ARG A 5 4.66 -10.95 -22.30
N LEU A 6 3.53 -11.39 -22.80
CA LEU A 6 2.53 -12.05 -21.98
C LEU A 6 3.02 -13.41 -21.45
N GLU A 7 3.71 -14.20 -22.28
CA GLU A 7 4.36 -15.45 -21.83
C GLU A 7 5.47 -15.17 -20.82
N GLU A 8 6.24 -14.11 -20.98
CA GLU A 8 7.26 -13.69 -20.03
C GLU A 8 6.64 -13.33 -18.66
N LEU A 9 5.51 -12.64 -18.64
CA LEU A 9 4.75 -12.41 -17.39
C LEU A 9 4.27 -13.74 -16.78
N TYR A 10 3.76 -14.67 -17.58
CA TYR A 10 3.31 -15.97 -17.08
C TYR A 10 4.47 -16.76 -16.46
N ASP A 11 5.66 -16.73 -17.08
CA ASP A 11 6.83 -17.40 -16.52
C ASP A 11 7.25 -16.77 -15.17
N TRP A 12 7.12 -15.45 -15.02
CA TRP A 12 7.39 -14.77 -13.73
C TRP A 12 6.34 -15.12 -12.67
N LEU A 13 5.06 -15.17 -13.03
CA LEU A 13 3.95 -15.55 -12.13
C LEU A 13 4.04 -17.01 -11.64
N ARG A 14 4.67 -17.92 -12.41
CA ARG A 14 4.91 -19.32 -12.01
C ARG A 14 5.89 -19.45 -10.85
N ILE A 15 6.70 -18.43 -10.56
CA ILE A 15 7.65 -18.45 -9.45
C ILE A 15 6.91 -18.07 -8.16
N PRO A 16 6.78 -18.97 -7.16
CA PRO A 16 6.01 -18.73 -5.96
C PRO A 16 6.82 -17.94 -4.91
N SER A 17 7.15 -16.71 -5.22
CA SER A 17 7.99 -15.81 -4.42
C SER A 17 7.28 -15.25 -3.18
N ILE A 18 6.82 -16.14 -2.30
CA ILE A 18 6.07 -15.79 -1.08
C ILE A 18 7.03 -15.25 -0.02
N SER A 19 6.80 -14.03 0.47
CA SER A 19 7.57 -13.38 1.55
C SER A 19 6.90 -13.45 2.92
N THR A 20 5.58 -13.58 2.98
CA THR A 20 4.75 -13.49 4.20
C THR A 20 4.73 -14.75 5.07
N GLY A 21 5.70 -15.66 4.86
CA GLY A 21 5.84 -16.93 5.57
C GLY A 21 5.36 -18.13 4.76
N GLY A 22 6.07 -19.23 4.88
CA GLY A 22 5.80 -20.48 4.16
C GLY A 22 6.35 -20.52 2.73
N GLY A 23 7.01 -19.46 2.25
CA GLY A 23 7.75 -19.45 1.00
C GLY A 23 9.19 -19.94 1.16
N GLU A 24 9.86 -20.19 0.04
CA GLU A 24 11.26 -20.61 0.02
C GLU A 24 12.16 -19.45 -0.45
N ALA A 25 13.29 -19.22 0.24
CA ALA A 25 14.24 -18.18 -0.14
C ALA A 25 14.77 -18.33 -1.58
N LYS A 26 14.80 -19.57 -2.09
CA LYS A 26 15.18 -19.84 -3.46
C LYS A 26 14.20 -19.23 -4.46
N ASP A 27 12.89 -19.29 -4.20
CA ASP A 27 11.87 -18.76 -5.10
C ASP A 27 11.92 -17.24 -5.15
N LEU A 28 12.20 -16.58 -4.02
CA LEU A 28 12.44 -15.15 -3.96
C LEU A 28 13.69 -14.76 -4.77
N GLN A 29 14.79 -15.51 -4.63
CA GLN A 29 15.99 -15.32 -5.43
C GLN A 29 15.75 -15.54 -6.92
N ASP A 30 15.01 -16.60 -7.30
CA ASP A 30 14.68 -16.92 -8.69
C ASP A 30 13.79 -15.82 -9.31
N ALA A 31 12.83 -15.27 -8.56
CA ALA A 31 11.96 -14.20 -9.03
C ALA A 31 12.73 -12.87 -9.23
N ALA A 32 13.67 -12.55 -8.33
CA ALA A 32 14.56 -11.40 -8.45
C ALA A 32 15.47 -11.53 -9.69
N GLU A 33 16.10 -12.70 -9.87
CA GLU A 33 16.97 -12.96 -11.02
C GLU A 33 16.19 -12.92 -12.34
N PHE A 34 14.95 -13.41 -12.36
CA PHE A 34 14.07 -13.32 -13.52
C PHE A 34 13.82 -11.87 -13.95
N ALA A 35 13.48 -10.99 -12.98
CA ALA A 35 13.29 -9.57 -13.25
C ALA A 35 14.59 -8.88 -13.71
N ALA A 36 15.73 -9.18 -13.07
CA ALA A 36 17.02 -8.66 -13.50
C ALA A 36 17.38 -9.09 -14.93
N GLU A 37 17.04 -10.32 -15.32
CA GLU A 37 17.30 -10.85 -16.65
C GLU A 37 16.43 -10.17 -17.72
N ILE A 38 15.21 -9.72 -17.40
CA ILE A 38 14.40 -8.91 -18.33
C ILE A 38 15.15 -7.62 -18.70
N VAL A 39 15.71 -6.92 -17.72
CA VAL A 39 16.50 -5.69 -17.95
C VAL A 39 17.76 -5.98 -18.76
N ARG A 40 18.51 -7.04 -18.41
CA ARG A 40 19.76 -7.42 -19.10
C ARG A 40 19.50 -7.81 -20.56
N ARG A 41 18.43 -8.56 -20.84
CA ARG A 41 18.04 -8.94 -22.23
C ARG A 41 17.64 -7.74 -23.06
N ALA A 42 17.12 -6.69 -22.44
CA ALA A 42 16.89 -5.41 -23.11
C ALA A 42 18.19 -4.69 -23.47
N GLY A 43 19.32 -5.10 -22.92
CA GLY A 43 20.63 -4.46 -23.08
C GLY A 43 20.98 -3.47 -21.98
N GLY A 44 20.16 -3.38 -20.93
CA GLY A 44 20.42 -2.61 -19.72
C GLY A 44 21.39 -3.31 -18.77
N GLU A 45 21.75 -2.60 -17.72
CA GLU A 45 22.53 -3.16 -16.61
C GLU A 45 21.56 -3.52 -15.47
N ALA A 46 21.77 -4.66 -14.79
CA ALA A 46 21.03 -5.03 -13.60
C ALA A 46 21.85 -5.89 -12.66
N GLU A 47 21.74 -5.63 -11.37
CA GLU A 47 22.38 -6.39 -10.29
C GLU A 47 21.38 -6.70 -9.17
N LEU A 48 21.69 -7.74 -8.40
CA LEU A 48 20.98 -8.08 -7.19
C LEU A 48 21.75 -7.55 -5.99
N VAL A 49 21.08 -6.75 -5.15
CA VAL A 49 21.67 -6.13 -3.96
C VAL A 49 20.93 -6.64 -2.73
N THR A 50 21.66 -7.26 -1.79
CA THR A 50 21.10 -7.68 -0.51
C THR A 50 21.54 -6.73 0.59
N ILE A 51 20.59 -6.23 1.38
CA ILE A 51 20.82 -5.31 2.49
C ILE A 51 20.40 -6.00 3.79
N ASP A 52 21.29 -5.98 4.77
CA ASP A 52 21.07 -6.50 6.15
C ASP A 52 20.49 -7.93 6.22
N GLY A 53 20.72 -8.74 5.18
CA GLY A 53 20.26 -10.12 5.10
C GLY A 53 18.80 -10.28 4.66
N GLY A 54 18.17 -9.20 4.19
CA GLY A 54 16.84 -9.23 3.56
C GLY A 54 16.82 -9.87 2.18
N ASN A 55 15.67 -9.87 1.53
CA ASN A 55 15.53 -10.41 0.19
C ASN A 55 16.24 -9.52 -0.84
N PRO A 56 16.70 -10.08 -1.98
CA PRO A 56 17.43 -9.31 -2.98
C PRO A 56 16.61 -8.17 -3.58
N LEU A 57 17.17 -6.96 -3.60
CA LEU A 57 16.68 -5.87 -4.44
C LEU A 57 17.23 -6.04 -5.86
N VAL A 58 16.40 -5.85 -6.87
CA VAL A 58 16.85 -5.74 -8.28
C VAL A 58 17.08 -4.26 -8.57
N ILE A 59 18.34 -3.91 -8.83
CA ILE A 59 18.73 -2.55 -9.22
C ILE A 59 19.18 -2.57 -10.67
N GLY A 60 18.44 -1.88 -11.54
CA GLY A 60 18.72 -1.81 -12.97
C GLY A 60 18.86 -0.38 -13.49
N GLU A 61 19.55 -0.23 -14.63
CA GLU A 61 19.74 1.05 -15.32
C GLU A 61 19.49 0.90 -16.83
N LEU A 62 18.60 1.72 -17.36
CA LEU A 62 18.34 1.91 -18.79
C LEU A 62 18.59 3.38 -19.12
N ARG A 63 19.63 3.69 -19.88
CA ARG A 63 20.04 5.07 -20.11
C ARG A 63 19.54 5.59 -21.44
N ALA A 64 18.85 6.73 -21.40
CA ALA A 64 18.44 7.46 -22.62
C ALA A 64 19.66 7.91 -23.44
N ASN A 65 19.42 8.17 -24.73
CA ASN A 65 20.45 8.68 -25.62
C ASN A 65 20.83 10.16 -25.34
N SER A 66 20.00 10.89 -24.60
CA SER A 66 20.24 12.30 -24.25
C SER A 66 21.07 12.40 -22.97
N GLU A 67 22.17 13.16 -22.99
CA GLU A 67 23.01 13.41 -21.82
C GLU A 67 22.27 14.16 -20.69
N ASN A 68 21.24 14.93 -21.01
CA ASN A 68 20.45 15.72 -20.08
C ASN A 68 19.04 15.13 -19.84
N ALA A 69 18.86 13.84 -20.09
CA ALA A 69 17.59 13.20 -19.84
C ALA A 69 17.30 13.16 -18.33
N PRO A 70 16.06 13.48 -17.90
CA PRO A 70 15.65 13.27 -16.51
C PRO A 70 15.85 11.81 -16.08
N THR A 71 16.09 11.58 -14.80
CA THR A 71 16.18 10.23 -14.21
C THR A 71 14.89 9.88 -13.50
N VAL A 72 14.25 8.81 -13.93
CA VAL A 72 13.00 8.30 -13.37
C VAL A 72 13.27 6.94 -12.72
N ILE A 73 12.87 6.78 -11.47
CA ILE A 73 12.82 5.46 -10.83
C ILE A 73 11.51 4.79 -11.24
N ILE A 74 11.58 3.53 -11.69
CA ILE A 74 10.38 2.66 -11.75
C ILE A 74 10.48 1.66 -10.62
N TYR A 75 9.42 1.56 -9.82
CA TYR A 75 9.37 0.69 -8.66
C TYR A 75 8.21 -0.27 -8.76
N GLY A 76 8.44 -1.49 -8.29
CA GLY A 76 7.48 -2.55 -8.06
C GLY A 76 8.05 -3.61 -7.13
N HIS A 77 7.28 -4.65 -6.82
CA HIS A 77 7.77 -5.76 -6.02
C HIS A 77 7.52 -7.12 -6.69
N TYR A 78 8.43 -8.07 -6.43
CA TYR A 78 8.33 -9.41 -6.99
C TYR A 78 7.82 -10.45 -5.97
N ASP A 79 7.81 -10.10 -4.70
CA ASP A 79 7.24 -10.96 -3.68
C ASP A 79 5.72 -10.92 -3.69
N VAL A 80 5.12 -11.90 -3.08
CA VAL A 80 3.67 -12.08 -3.08
C VAL A 80 3.19 -12.63 -1.73
N GLN A 81 1.94 -12.41 -1.42
CA GLN A 81 1.24 -13.05 -0.30
C GLN A 81 1.15 -14.57 -0.48
N GLY A 82 1.07 -15.28 0.64
CA GLY A 82 0.72 -16.70 0.62
C GLY A 82 -0.65 -16.94 -0.06
N PRO A 83 -0.86 -18.10 -0.72
CA PRO A 83 -2.08 -18.36 -1.49
C PRO A 83 -3.35 -18.52 -0.64
N GLY A 84 -3.23 -18.63 0.69
CA GLY A 84 -4.36 -18.97 1.55
C GLY A 84 -4.87 -20.40 1.33
N PRO A 85 -6.16 -20.69 1.59
CA PRO A 85 -6.72 -22.02 1.42
C PRO A 85 -6.73 -22.46 -0.05
N LEU A 86 -5.95 -23.51 -0.39
CA LEU A 86 -5.82 -23.99 -1.77
C LEU A 86 -7.14 -24.54 -2.35
N ASP A 87 -8.03 -25.03 -1.53
CA ASP A 87 -9.35 -25.53 -1.92
C ASP A 87 -10.33 -24.41 -2.31
N ALA A 88 -10.01 -23.16 -1.98
CA ALA A 88 -10.76 -21.99 -2.43
C ALA A 88 -10.35 -21.49 -3.82
N TRP A 89 -9.21 -21.94 -4.36
CA TRP A 89 -8.74 -21.60 -5.70
C TRP A 89 -9.43 -22.48 -6.77
N GLN A 90 -9.85 -21.88 -7.87
CA GLN A 90 -10.40 -22.60 -9.02
C GLN A 90 -9.31 -23.17 -9.96
N SER A 91 -8.12 -22.55 -9.96
CA SER A 91 -6.90 -23.03 -10.64
C SER A 91 -5.75 -22.95 -9.63
N ALA A 92 -4.62 -23.63 -9.88
CA ALA A 92 -3.47 -23.55 -8.99
C ALA A 92 -2.93 -22.10 -8.93
N PRO A 93 -2.62 -21.57 -7.74
CA PRO A 93 -2.30 -20.13 -7.56
C PRO A 93 -1.07 -19.66 -8.35
N PHE A 94 -0.14 -20.54 -8.68
CA PHE A 94 1.09 -20.24 -9.44
C PHE A 94 1.09 -20.88 -10.83
N GLU A 95 -0.09 -21.20 -11.35
CA GLU A 95 -0.27 -21.64 -12.75
C GLU A 95 -1.19 -20.63 -13.45
N PRO A 96 -0.64 -19.58 -14.07
CA PRO A 96 -1.41 -18.51 -14.69
C PRO A 96 -2.41 -19.04 -15.71
N GLU A 97 -3.68 -18.67 -15.54
CA GLU A 97 -4.76 -19.12 -16.42
C GLU A 97 -5.67 -17.95 -16.80
N VAL A 98 -5.89 -17.76 -18.10
CA VAL A 98 -6.87 -16.79 -18.58
C VAL A 98 -8.25 -17.45 -18.65
N ARG A 99 -9.22 -16.92 -17.91
CA ARG A 99 -10.61 -17.30 -17.95
C ARG A 99 -11.48 -16.08 -18.28
N GLY A 100 -12.09 -16.11 -19.45
CA GLY A 100 -12.80 -14.95 -19.97
C GLY A 100 -11.84 -13.77 -20.24
N GLU A 101 -12.05 -12.67 -19.55
CA GLU A 101 -11.26 -11.44 -19.71
C GLU A 101 -10.19 -11.26 -18.62
N ARG A 102 -10.02 -12.24 -17.73
CA ARG A 102 -9.14 -12.12 -16.56
C ARG A 102 -8.06 -13.19 -16.53
N LEU A 103 -6.86 -12.76 -16.15
CA LEU A 103 -5.70 -13.60 -15.85
C LEU A 103 -5.72 -13.91 -14.35
N TYR A 104 -5.81 -15.19 -13.99
CA TYR A 104 -5.85 -15.67 -12.62
C TYR A 104 -4.49 -16.25 -12.22
N ALA A 105 -3.86 -15.66 -11.23
CA ALA A 105 -2.70 -16.19 -10.52
C ALA A 105 -2.43 -15.34 -9.27
N ARG A 106 -1.74 -15.86 -8.27
CA ARG A 106 -1.17 -15.05 -7.18
C ARG A 106 -0.07 -14.13 -7.76
N GLY A 107 -0.12 -12.83 -7.45
CA GLY A 107 0.75 -11.80 -8.00
C GLY A 107 0.27 -11.24 -9.35
N ALA A 108 -0.91 -11.68 -9.85
CA ALA A 108 -1.44 -11.17 -11.11
C ALA A 108 -1.88 -9.71 -11.02
N ALA A 109 -2.35 -9.27 -9.85
CA ALA A 109 -2.72 -7.88 -9.57
C ALA A 109 -1.73 -7.19 -8.63
N ASP A 110 -1.13 -7.96 -7.70
CA ASP A 110 -0.28 -7.47 -6.64
C ASP A 110 1.04 -8.28 -6.57
N ASP A 111 2.16 -7.78 -7.14
CA ASP A 111 2.27 -6.60 -8.01
C ASP A 111 2.86 -6.98 -9.38
N LYS A 112 3.31 -8.25 -9.57
CA LYS A 112 3.99 -8.68 -10.80
C LYS A 112 3.24 -8.28 -12.06
N GLY A 113 1.90 -8.52 -12.09
CA GLY A 113 1.10 -8.21 -13.28
C GLY A 113 0.82 -6.71 -13.47
N ASN A 114 0.69 -5.95 -12.41
CA ASN A 114 0.47 -4.50 -12.46
C ASN A 114 1.75 -3.73 -12.80
N PHE A 115 2.90 -4.14 -12.24
CA PHE A 115 4.20 -3.53 -12.52
C PHE A 115 4.82 -3.96 -13.87
N PHE A 116 4.61 -5.21 -14.30
CA PHE A 116 5.24 -5.75 -15.51
C PHE A 116 5.03 -4.88 -16.76
N PRO A 117 3.84 -4.29 -17.04
CA PRO A 117 3.64 -3.37 -18.15
C PRO A 117 4.60 -2.18 -18.16
N LEU A 118 4.93 -1.62 -16.98
CA LEU A 118 5.87 -0.51 -16.84
C LEU A 118 7.31 -0.95 -17.14
N LEU A 119 7.73 -2.10 -16.61
CA LEU A 119 9.04 -2.67 -16.86
C LEU A 119 9.22 -3.02 -18.34
N ALA A 120 8.22 -3.67 -18.95
CA ALA A 120 8.24 -4.03 -20.37
C ALA A 120 8.33 -2.80 -21.27
N ALA A 121 7.50 -1.77 -21.01
CA ALA A 121 7.52 -0.53 -21.78
C ALA A 121 8.88 0.18 -21.70
N ALA A 122 9.50 0.24 -20.51
CA ALA A 122 10.83 0.82 -20.34
C ALA A 122 11.89 0.07 -21.14
N CYS A 123 11.88 -1.27 -21.07
CA CYS A 123 12.79 -2.12 -21.82
C CYS A 123 12.62 -1.99 -23.34
N ASP A 124 11.38 -1.97 -23.84
CA ASP A 124 11.09 -1.88 -25.28
C ASP A 124 11.46 -0.51 -25.85
N LEU A 125 11.20 0.57 -25.10
CA LEU A 125 11.65 1.93 -25.47
C LEU A 125 13.17 2.03 -25.48
N PHE A 126 13.85 1.38 -24.55
CA PHE A 126 15.31 1.35 -24.53
C PHE A 126 15.87 0.58 -25.74
N GLN A 127 15.35 -0.61 -26.03
CA GLN A 127 15.79 -1.43 -27.17
C GLN A 127 15.57 -0.73 -28.51
N SER A 128 14.45 0.00 -28.66
CA SER A 128 14.16 0.78 -29.89
C SER A 128 14.98 2.07 -30.01
N GLY A 129 15.67 2.49 -28.94
CA GLY A 129 16.38 3.77 -28.86
C GLY A 129 15.45 4.97 -28.71
N GLU A 130 14.20 4.75 -28.36
CA GLU A 130 13.18 5.80 -28.17
C GLU A 130 13.03 6.24 -26.71
N LEU A 131 13.73 5.59 -25.77
CA LEU A 131 13.66 5.96 -24.34
C LEU A 131 14.11 7.40 -24.14
N ALA A 132 13.21 8.23 -23.62
CA ALA A 132 13.39 9.67 -23.50
C ALA A 132 13.90 10.13 -22.12
N VAL A 133 13.87 9.25 -21.13
CA VAL A 133 14.35 9.46 -19.76
C VAL A 133 15.34 8.37 -19.37
N ASN A 134 16.25 8.64 -18.44
CA ASN A 134 17.01 7.58 -17.79
C ASN A 134 16.06 6.84 -16.86
N VAL A 135 16.03 5.51 -16.92
CA VAL A 135 15.21 4.69 -16.03
C VAL A 135 16.13 3.93 -15.07
N ARG A 136 15.91 4.14 -13.77
CA ARG A 136 16.44 3.29 -12.71
C ARG A 136 15.35 2.33 -12.27
N VAL A 137 15.59 1.05 -12.47
CA VAL A 137 14.69 -0.03 -12.05
C VAL A 137 15.00 -0.38 -10.59
N VAL A 138 14.00 -0.38 -9.74
CA VAL A 138 14.09 -0.79 -8.33
C VAL A 138 12.93 -1.75 -8.06
N ILE A 139 13.25 -3.03 -7.85
CA ILE A 139 12.22 -4.03 -7.56
C ILE A 139 12.62 -4.74 -6.27
N GLU A 140 11.69 -4.79 -5.31
CA GLU A 140 11.94 -5.42 -4.02
C GLU A 140 11.25 -6.78 -3.84
N GLY A 141 11.59 -7.47 -2.76
CA GLY A 141 11.05 -8.78 -2.42
C GLY A 141 10.56 -8.87 -0.97
N GLU A 142 10.19 -7.75 -0.36
CA GLU A 142 9.78 -7.66 1.05
C GLU A 142 8.58 -6.73 1.27
N GLU A 143 7.93 -6.22 0.22
CA GLU A 143 6.80 -5.29 0.35
C GLU A 143 5.70 -5.91 1.20
N GLU A 144 5.30 -7.11 0.88
CA GLU A 144 4.24 -7.87 1.52
C GLU A 144 4.56 -8.31 2.96
N ALA A 145 5.84 -8.37 3.29
CA ALA A 145 6.33 -8.71 4.62
C ALA A 145 6.69 -7.49 5.49
N GLY A 146 6.59 -6.27 4.94
CA GLY A 146 6.97 -5.03 5.61
C GLY A 146 8.47 -4.93 5.86
N GLY A 147 9.29 -5.36 4.87
CA GLY A 147 10.75 -5.34 4.97
C GLY A 147 11.34 -3.93 4.92
N GLU A 148 12.60 -3.82 5.34
CA GLU A 148 13.29 -2.54 5.47
C GLU A 148 14.40 -2.36 4.41
N SER A 149 14.63 -3.37 3.55
CA SER A 149 15.76 -3.36 2.60
C SER A 149 15.66 -2.23 1.59
N VAL A 150 14.49 -1.99 1.00
CA VAL A 150 14.29 -0.91 0.04
C VAL A 150 14.41 0.47 0.70
N ALA A 151 13.87 0.65 1.90
CA ALA A 151 13.98 1.88 2.68
C ALA A 151 15.46 2.21 2.98
N ALA A 152 16.24 1.20 3.40
CA ALA A 152 17.67 1.34 3.63
C ALA A 152 18.43 1.69 2.34
N TRP A 153 18.05 1.09 1.20
CA TRP A 153 18.64 1.39 -0.09
C TRP A 153 18.32 2.82 -0.53
N VAL A 154 17.06 3.25 -0.47
CA VAL A 154 16.65 4.62 -0.83
C VAL A 154 17.41 5.65 -0.01
N LYS A 155 17.53 5.43 1.30
CA LYS A 155 18.28 6.30 2.21
C LYS A 155 19.79 6.37 1.87
N ALA A 156 20.37 5.27 1.38
CA ALA A 156 21.79 5.18 1.02
C ALA A 156 22.08 5.73 -0.39
N ASP A 157 21.10 5.73 -1.29
CA ASP A 157 21.27 6.18 -2.67
C ASP A 157 21.33 7.71 -2.76
N GLN A 158 22.55 8.23 -2.98
CA GLN A 158 22.82 9.67 -3.08
C GLN A 158 22.66 10.22 -4.51
N ARG A 159 22.30 9.39 -5.49
CA ARG A 159 22.23 9.79 -6.90
C ARG A 159 21.01 10.67 -7.19
N GLY A 160 19.95 10.52 -6.38
CA GLY A 160 18.66 11.20 -6.61
C GLY A 160 17.92 10.69 -7.84
N ALA A 161 16.75 11.23 -8.04
CA ALA A 161 15.93 11.06 -9.26
C ALA A 161 14.96 12.25 -9.37
N ASP A 162 14.51 12.55 -10.59
CA ASP A 162 13.56 13.64 -10.84
C ASP A 162 12.13 13.24 -10.45
N CYS A 163 11.79 11.95 -10.55
CA CYS A 163 10.59 11.37 -9.95
C CYS A 163 10.70 9.83 -9.86
N ALA A 164 9.75 9.21 -9.15
CA ALA A 164 9.52 7.78 -9.15
C ALA A 164 8.12 7.45 -9.70
N ILE A 165 7.97 6.30 -10.36
CA ILE A 165 6.70 5.74 -10.80
C ILE A 165 6.50 4.43 -10.03
N VAL A 166 5.35 4.29 -9.39
CA VAL A 166 4.91 3.12 -8.64
C VAL A 166 3.60 2.64 -9.26
N PHE A 167 3.61 1.48 -9.91
CA PHE A 167 2.40 0.83 -10.43
C PHE A 167 2.00 -0.31 -9.49
N ASP A 168 1.57 0.08 -8.30
CA ASP A 168 1.13 -0.78 -7.22
C ASP A 168 -0.16 -0.20 -6.61
N SER A 169 -1.12 0.12 -7.48
CA SER A 169 -2.39 0.71 -7.13
C SER A 169 -3.46 0.31 -8.16
N ALA A 170 -4.65 0.88 -8.05
CA ALA A 170 -5.78 0.53 -8.88
C ALA A 170 -6.37 1.75 -9.59
N MET A 171 -7.11 1.49 -10.66
CA MET A 171 -8.07 2.43 -11.23
C MET A 171 -9.23 2.61 -10.24
N GLU A 172 -9.92 3.72 -10.33
CA GLU A 172 -11.15 3.93 -9.54
C GLU A 172 -12.27 2.96 -9.97
N ASP A 173 -12.38 2.76 -11.26
CA ASP A 173 -13.21 1.78 -11.94
C ASP A 173 -12.64 1.51 -13.36
N ALA A 174 -13.30 0.65 -14.14
CA ALA A 174 -12.83 0.25 -15.47
C ALA A 174 -12.71 1.41 -16.50
N GLU A 175 -13.32 2.57 -16.23
CA GLU A 175 -13.34 3.73 -17.13
C GLU A 175 -12.61 4.95 -16.53
N THR A 176 -12.07 4.84 -15.30
CA THR A 176 -11.47 5.95 -14.57
C THR A 176 -10.09 5.59 -14.04
N PRO A 177 -9.02 5.83 -14.82
CA PRO A 177 -7.65 5.73 -14.30
C PRO A 177 -7.43 6.69 -13.13
N ALA A 178 -6.54 6.35 -12.21
CA ALA A 178 -6.29 7.17 -11.04
C ALA A 178 -4.79 7.40 -10.80
N ILE A 179 -4.47 8.59 -10.30
CA ILE A 179 -3.18 8.88 -9.67
C ILE A 179 -3.45 9.12 -8.19
N THR A 180 -2.85 8.31 -7.34
CA THR A 180 -2.92 8.43 -5.89
C THR A 180 -1.91 9.46 -5.42
N ILE A 181 -2.39 10.64 -5.05
CA ILE A 181 -1.55 11.74 -4.57
C ILE A 181 -1.43 11.79 -3.05
N GLY A 182 -2.20 10.98 -2.34
CA GLY A 182 -2.13 10.86 -0.89
C GLY A 182 -2.36 9.43 -0.43
N LEU A 183 -1.49 8.96 0.45
CA LEU A 183 -1.57 7.66 1.11
C LEU A 183 -1.71 7.85 2.61
N ARG A 184 -2.61 7.11 3.25
CA ARG A 184 -2.68 7.13 4.71
C ARG A 184 -1.52 6.34 5.31
N GLY A 185 -1.06 6.83 6.46
CA GLY A 185 -0.18 6.06 7.33
C GLY A 185 -0.98 5.17 8.28
N CYS A 186 -0.27 4.55 9.21
CA CYS A 186 -0.88 3.70 10.24
C CYS A 186 -0.06 3.73 11.52
N VAL A 187 -0.73 3.72 12.68
CA VAL A 187 -0.18 3.28 13.96
C VAL A 187 -0.94 2.03 14.35
N SER A 188 -0.29 0.88 14.29
CA SER A 188 -0.85 -0.40 14.76
C SER A 188 -0.31 -0.70 16.15
N THR A 189 -1.19 -1.02 17.11
CA THR A 189 -0.81 -1.09 18.50
C THR A 189 -1.38 -2.33 19.18
N MET A 190 -0.50 -3.12 19.79
CA MET A 190 -0.87 -4.18 20.74
C MET A 190 -0.90 -3.59 22.15
N ILE A 191 -2.01 -3.77 22.84
CA ILE A 191 -2.24 -3.28 24.21
C ILE A 191 -2.45 -4.49 25.10
N THR A 192 -1.65 -4.61 26.19
CA THR A 192 -1.82 -5.63 27.22
C THR A 192 -2.07 -4.95 28.57
N VAL A 193 -3.21 -5.21 29.17
CA VAL A 193 -3.58 -4.73 30.51
C VAL A 193 -3.49 -5.88 31.49
N THR A 194 -2.67 -5.73 32.56
CA THR A 194 -2.55 -6.73 33.63
C THR A 194 -2.98 -6.11 34.96
N ALA A 195 -4.07 -6.62 35.53
CA ALA A 195 -4.65 -6.13 36.77
C ALA A 195 -4.18 -6.92 38.01
N GLN A 196 -3.87 -8.21 37.85
CA GLN A 196 -3.39 -9.08 38.93
C GLN A 196 -2.60 -10.27 38.37
N PRO A 197 -1.88 -11.06 39.23
CA PRO A 197 -1.03 -12.14 38.73
C PRO A 197 -1.77 -13.37 38.20
N ARG A 198 -3.07 -13.51 38.46
CA ARG A 198 -3.91 -14.65 38.03
C ARG A 198 -5.37 -14.32 38.11
N ASP A 199 -6.20 -15.07 37.41
CA ASP A 199 -7.66 -15.00 37.55
C ASP A 199 -8.12 -15.27 38.97
N LEU A 200 -9.10 -14.49 39.43
CA LEU A 200 -9.69 -14.61 40.76
C LEU A 200 -11.16 -15.04 40.66
N HIS A 201 -11.64 -15.76 41.67
CA HIS A 201 -13.04 -16.16 41.74
C HIS A 201 -13.95 -14.94 41.93
N SER A 202 -14.85 -14.67 40.98
CA SER A 202 -15.66 -13.46 40.96
C SER A 202 -16.62 -13.35 42.16
N GLY A 203 -17.11 -14.47 42.68
CA GLY A 203 -17.96 -14.49 43.87
C GLY A 203 -17.23 -14.15 45.18
N LEU A 204 -15.89 -14.26 45.20
CA LEU A 204 -15.08 -13.96 46.40
C LEU A 204 -14.42 -12.58 46.30
N TYR A 205 -14.02 -12.15 45.11
CA TYR A 205 -13.21 -10.95 44.90
C TYR A 205 -13.91 -9.89 44.06
N GLY A 206 -15.00 -10.26 43.36
CA GLY A 206 -15.75 -9.31 42.50
C GLY A 206 -16.23 -8.10 43.29
N GLY A 207 -16.14 -6.92 42.66
CA GLY A 207 -16.46 -5.64 43.31
C GLY A 207 -15.37 -5.08 44.21
N SER A 208 -14.28 -5.84 44.49
CA SER A 208 -13.19 -5.45 45.40
C SER A 208 -11.84 -5.32 44.70
N VAL A 209 -11.71 -5.85 43.50
CA VAL A 209 -10.46 -5.86 42.70
C VAL A 209 -10.69 -5.29 41.31
N GLN A 210 -9.63 -4.82 40.66
CA GLN A 210 -9.70 -4.42 39.26
C GLN A 210 -9.96 -5.62 38.36
N ASN A 211 -10.72 -5.40 37.31
CA ASN A 211 -10.97 -6.37 36.26
C ASN A 211 -10.26 -5.90 34.99
N ALA A 212 -9.35 -6.68 34.44
CA ALA A 212 -8.53 -6.29 33.29
C ALA A 212 -9.37 -5.89 32.07
N LEU A 213 -10.49 -6.60 31.82
CA LEU A 213 -11.42 -6.24 30.72
C LEU A 213 -12.12 -4.91 30.98
N HIS A 214 -12.51 -4.60 32.22
CA HIS A 214 -13.11 -3.28 32.54
C HIS A 214 -12.10 -2.16 32.37
N VAL A 215 -10.83 -2.40 32.73
CA VAL A 215 -9.77 -1.41 32.52
C VAL A 215 -9.52 -1.23 31.03
N LEU A 216 -9.40 -2.31 30.25
CA LEU A 216 -9.22 -2.22 28.80
C LEU A 216 -10.36 -1.46 28.12
N GLN A 217 -11.61 -1.72 28.47
CA GLN A 217 -12.76 -0.96 27.95
C GLN A 217 -12.66 0.54 28.29
N ARG A 218 -12.24 0.88 29.53
CA ARG A 218 -12.04 2.27 29.94
C ARG A 218 -10.95 2.96 29.14
N VAL A 219 -9.85 2.25 28.90
CA VAL A 219 -8.69 2.74 28.12
C VAL A 219 -9.07 3.00 26.66
N LEU A 220 -9.88 2.13 26.06
CA LEU A 220 -10.29 2.24 24.66
C LEU A 220 -11.44 3.23 24.43
N ALA A 221 -12.38 3.35 25.37
CA ALA A 221 -13.61 4.15 25.18
C ALA A 221 -13.38 5.60 24.73
N PRO A 222 -12.40 6.36 25.26
CA PRO A 222 -12.14 7.74 24.83
C PRO A 222 -11.53 7.86 23.43
N LEU A 223 -11.07 6.76 22.83
CA LEU A 223 -10.43 6.73 21.51
C LEU A 223 -11.42 6.41 20.40
N LEU A 224 -12.57 5.83 20.77
CA LEU A 224 -13.61 5.49 19.80
C LEU A 224 -14.16 6.76 19.15
N PRO A 225 -14.49 6.71 17.86
CA PRO A 225 -15.11 7.83 17.15
C PRO A 225 -16.46 8.20 17.79
N ASP A 226 -16.84 9.46 17.65
CA ASP A 226 -18.18 9.92 18.04
C ASP A 226 -19.26 9.36 17.07
N GLY A 227 -20.56 9.71 17.33
CA GLY A 227 -21.66 9.26 16.48
C GLY A 227 -21.62 9.73 15.04
N GLU A 228 -20.77 10.72 14.73
CA GLU A 228 -20.51 11.22 13.37
C GLU A 228 -19.21 10.65 12.78
N GLY A 229 -18.48 9.82 13.52
CA GLY A 229 -17.24 9.20 13.07
C GLY A 229 -15.99 10.06 13.24
N ASN A 230 -16.05 11.14 14.01
CA ASN A 230 -14.90 11.98 14.24
C ASN A 230 -14.08 11.46 15.41
N LEU A 231 -12.76 11.48 15.27
CA LEU A 231 -11.83 11.24 16.37
C LEU A 231 -11.64 12.50 17.21
N ARG A 232 -11.06 12.31 18.37
CA ARG A 232 -10.61 13.41 19.26
C ARG A 232 -9.65 14.33 18.50
N GLU A 233 -9.69 15.62 18.84
CA GLU A 233 -8.88 16.66 18.20
C GLU A 233 -7.38 16.35 18.31
N GLU A 234 -6.94 15.79 19.44
CA GLU A 234 -5.55 15.44 19.69
C GLU A 234 -5.02 14.41 18.67
N LEU A 235 -5.86 13.45 18.23
CA LEU A 235 -5.52 12.44 17.24
C LEU A 235 -5.71 12.94 15.78
N ARG A 236 -6.13 14.18 15.60
CA ARG A 236 -6.32 14.83 14.29
C ARG A 236 -5.26 15.89 14.00
N ALA A 237 -4.30 16.09 14.90
CA ALA A 237 -3.24 17.09 14.72
C ALA A 237 -2.44 16.83 13.44
N GLY A 238 -2.23 17.86 12.61
CA GLY A 238 -1.45 17.77 11.38
C GLY A 238 -2.21 17.27 10.13
N VAL A 239 -3.51 17.01 10.22
CA VAL A 239 -4.31 16.60 9.04
C VAL A 239 -4.28 17.69 7.97
N GLU A 240 -3.91 17.31 6.76
CA GLU A 240 -3.90 18.18 5.58
C GLU A 240 -5.24 18.04 4.82
N PRO A 241 -6.08 19.08 4.75
CA PRO A 241 -7.35 19.00 4.06
C PRO A 241 -7.14 18.82 2.54
N PRO A 242 -8.12 18.20 1.83
CA PRO A 242 -8.06 18.10 0.38
C PRO A 242 -8.03 19.47 -0.28
N SER A 243 -7.20 19.60 -1.33
CA SER A 243 -7.16 20.80 -2.18
C SER A 243 -8.42 20.95 -3.02
N ALA A 244 -8.61 22.13 -3.63
CA ALA A 244 -9.73 22.38 -4.54
C ALA A 244 -9.69 21.45 -5.77
N ALA A 245 -8.50 21.14 -6.30
CA ALA A 245 -8.32 20.24 -7.42
C ALA A 245 -8.71 18.79 -7.09
N GLU A 246 -8.41 18.32 -5.88
CA GLU A 246 -8.83 17.01 -5.38
C GLU A 246 -10.36 16.94 -5.24
N LEU A 247 -10.96 17.95 -4.60
CA LEU A 247 -12.42 18.00 -4.43
C LEU A 247 -13.16 18.05 -5.77
N GLU A 248 -12.64 18.74 -6.77
CA GLU A 248 -13.16 18.75 -8.15
C GLU A 248 -13.05 17.36 -8.78
N SER A 249 -11.89 16.72 -8.66
CA SER A 249 -11.68 15.36 -9.14
C SER A 249 -12.66 14.36 -8.49
N TRP A 250 -12.87 14.45 -7.18
CA TRP A 250 -13.75 13.54 -6.45
C TRP A 250 -15.24 13.66 -6.81
N GLN A 251 -15.67 14.82 -7.33
CA GLN A 251 -17.07 15.00 -7.81
C GLN A 251 -17.42 14.15 -9.03
N GLN A 252 -16.41 13.67 -9.76
CA GLN A 252 -16.58 12.85 -10.96
C GLN A 252 -16.51 11.34 -10.63
N LEU A 253 -16.17 10.98 -9.40
CA LEU A 253 -16.03 9.62 -8.97
C LEU A 253 -17.38 9.01 -8.54
N ARG A 254 -17.40 7.70 -8.46
CA ARG A 254 -18.57 6.95 -7.95
C ARG A 254 -18.98 7.49 -6.56
N PRO A 255 -20.28 7.66 -6.31
CA PRO A 255 -20.76 8.06 -4.99
C PRO A 255 -20.33 7.08 -3.91
N GLY A 256 -19.85 7.56 -2.78
CA GLY A 256 -19.42 6.70 -1.68
C GLY A 256 -20.54 5.85 -1.10
N GLN A 257 -21.82 6.26 -1.25
CA GLN A 257 -22.94 5.43 -0.85
C GLN A 257 -23.02 4.13 -1.67
N GLU A 258 -22.77 4.18 -2.97
CA GLU A 258 -22.73 2.99 -3.83
C GLU A 258 -21.64 2.02 -3.39
N MET A 259 -20.46 2.53 -2.99
CA MET A 259 -19.36 1.70 -2.49
C MET A 259 -19.74 1.00 -1.17
N LEU A 260 -20.46 1.68 -0.28
CA LEU A 260 -20.93 1.08 0.98
C LEU A 260 -22.03 0.02 0.72
N ASP A 261 -22.92 0.28 -0.21
CA ASP A 261 -24.02 -0.63 -0.58
C ASP A 261 -23.46 -1.92 -1.24
N GLU A 262 -22.45 -1.80 -2.09
CA GLU A 262 -21.79 -2.91 -2.78
C GLU A 262 -21.20 -3.95 -1.82
N VAL A 263 -20.56 -3.49 -0.73
CA VAL A 263 -20.02 -4.39 0.31
C VAL A 263 -21.02 -4.72 1.40
N GLY A 264 -22.26 -4.23 1.31
CA GLY A 264 -23.31 -4.46 2.29
C GLY A 264 -23.01 -3.90 3.68
N ALA A 265 -22.18 -2.85 3.76
CA ALA A 265 -21.78 -2.25 5.03
C ALA A 265 -22.92 -1.42 5.64
N THR A 266 -22.99 -1.40 6.98
CA THR A 266 -23.88 -0.49 7.70
C THR A 266 -23.16 0.85 7.90
N PRO A 267 -23.65 1.96 7.32
CA PRO A 267 -23.03 3.28 7.50
C PRO A 267 -22.96 3.70 8.96
N LEU A 268 -21.88 4.34 9.37
CA LEU A 268 -21.71 4.86 10.74
C LEU A 268 -22.67 6.01 11.03
N SER A 269 -22.89 6.89 10.03
CA SER A 269 -23.82 8.02 10.08
C SER A 269 -24.43 8.28 8.70
N GLU A 270 -25.42 9.17 8.60
CA GLU A 270 -26.02 9.59 7.31
C GLU A 270 -25.00 10.29 6.37
N ASN A 271 -23.89 10.80 6.94
CA ASN A 271 -22.81 11.45 6.20
C ASN A 271 -21.74 10.45 5.70
N SER A 272 -21.81 9.16 6.04
CA SER A 272 -20.78 8.18 5.67
C SER A 272 -20.61 8.04 4.14
N GLY A 273 -21.70 8.01 3.40
CA GLY A 273 -21.67 7.97 1.94
C GLY A 273 -21.18 9.29 1.32
N PRO A 274 -21.81 10.45 1.61
CA PRO A 274 -21.36 11.75 1.10
C PRO A 274 -19.89 12.08 1.40
N ASP A 275 -19.43 11.72 2.59
CA ASP A 275 -18.06 11.99 3.07
C ASP A 275 -17.06 10.85 2.79
N PHE A 276 -17.44 9.80 2.08
CA PHE A 276 -16.67 8.56 1.94
C PHE A 276 -15.20 8.82 1.56
N ARG A 277 -14.96 9.59 0.51
CA ARG A 277 -13.60 9.89 0.02
C ARG A 277 -12.77 10.65 1.05
N ARG A 278 -13.38 11.63 1.72
CA ARG A 278 -12.73 12.39 2.77
C ARG A 278 -12.37 11.48 3.95
N ARG A 279 -13.31 10.66 4.42
CA ARG A 279 -13.11 9.77 5.57
C ARG A 279 -12.05 8.71 5.33
N ASN A 280 -12.02 8.12 4.13
CA ASN A 280 -11.13 7.01 3.80
C ASN A 280 -9.77 7.44 3.24
N GLY A 281 -9.60 8.68 2.79
CA GLY A 281 -8.33 9.13 2.20
C GLY A 281 -7.71 10.34 2.90
N ALA A 282 -8.51 11.22 3.52
CA ALA A 282 -8.04 12.52 4.03
C ALA A 282 -8.24 12.71 5.54
N GLU A 283 -8.87 11.77 6.23
CA GLU A 283 -9.11 11.82 7.66
C GLU A 283 -8.51 10.61 8.38
N PRO A 284 -8.09 10.74 9.64
CA PRO A 284 -7.69 9.59 10.44
C PRO A 284 -8.90 8.75 10.84
N SER A 285 -8.69 7.44 11.04
CA SER A 285 -9.72 6.55 11.58
C SER A 285 -9.13 5.60 12.62
N PHE A 286 -9.91 5.24 13.64
CA PHE A 286 -9.48 4.35 14.71
C PHE A 286 -10.38 3.13 14.76
N GLU A 287 -9.75 1.94 14.69
CA GLU A 287 -10.43 0.66 14.72
C GLU A 287 -9.90 -0.24 15.84
N VAL A 288 -10.81 -0.90 16.54
CA VAL A 288 -10.47 -2.00 17.44
C VAL A 288 -10.61 -3.31 16.65
N ASN A 289 -9.49 -3.86 16.19
CA ASN A 289 -9.45 -5.01 15.30
C ASN A 289 -9.64 -6.34 16.04
N TRP A 290 -9.19 -6.40 17.32
CA TRP A 290 -9.27 -7.61 18.11
C TRP A 290 -9.23 -7.29 19.61
N ILE A 291 -10.00 -8.06 20.39
CA ILE A 291 -9.97 -8.03 21.87
C ILE A 291 -9.98 -9.46 22.39
N GLU A 292 -9.13 -9.72 23.38
CA GLU A 292 -9.09 -10.98 24.11
C GLU A 292 -9.00 -10.75 25.62
N GLY A 293 -9.60 -11.65 26.41
CA GLY A 293 -9.46 -11.65 27.87
C GLY A 293 -10.53 -12.50 28.56
N GLY A 294 -10.18 -13.05 29.70
CA GLY A 294 -11.06 -13.85 30.52
C GLY A 294 -11.50 -15.17 29.88
N ALA A 295 -12.58 -15.73 30.39
CA ALA A 295 -13.22 -16.94 29.92
C ALA A 295 -14.71 -16.93 30.30
N ALA A 296 -15.52 -17.76 29.62
CA ALA A 296 -16.94 -17.92 29.93
C ALA A 296 -17.16 -18.70 31.24
N ARG A 297 -16.62 -18.17 32.35
CA ARG A 297 -16.72 -18.74 33.70
C ARG A 297 -16.72 -17.62 34.76
N THR A 298 -17.01 -17.96 36.02
CA THR A 298 -17.17 -17.01 37.13
C THR A 298 -15.83 -16.48 37.67
N VAL A 299 -15.05 -15.78 36.84
CA VAL A 299 -13.74 -15.22 37.20
C VAL A 299 -13.69 -13.72 37.01
N VAL A 300 -12.78 -13.06 37.71
CA VAL A 300 -12.28 -11.71 37.42
C VAL A 300 -10.99 -11.91 36.65
N PRO A 301 -10.92 -11.54 35.34
CA PRO A 301 -9.73 -11.73 34.53
C PRO A 301 -8.51 -10.98 35.05
N ALA A 302 -7.37 -11.64 35.03
CA ALA A 302 -6.07 -11.08 35.38
C ALA A 302 -5.53 -10.17 34.29
N GLU A 303 -5.72 -10.56 33.03
CA GLU A 303 -5.17 -9.92 31.85
C GLU A 303 -6.25 -9.74 30.79
N ALA A 304 -6.10 -8.70 29.98
CA ALA A 304 -6.87 -8.45 28.77
C ALA A 304 -6.00 -7.77 27.72
N ARG A 305 -6.23 -8.09 26.46
CA ARG A 305 -5.45 -7.60 25.32
C ARG A 305 -6.36 -7.01 24.25
N ALA A 306 -5.83 -6.05 23.50
CA ALA A 306 -6.47 -5.55 22.29
C ALA A 306 -5.42 -5.26 21.22
N PHE A 307 -5.76 -5.51 19.96
CA PHE A 307 -5.05 -4.96 18.82
C PHE A 307 -5.91 -3.86 18.19
N VAL A 308 -5.31 -2.69 18.02
CA VAL A 308 -5.98 -1.51 17.46
C VAL A 308 -5.17 -0.93 16.32
N THR A 309 -5.84 -0.31 15.37
CA THR A 309 -5.21 0.46 14.31
C THR A 309 -5.74 1.88 14.28
N LEU A 310 -4.83 2.85 14.21
CA LEU A 310 -5.12 4.25 13.94
C LEU A 310 -4.54 4.58 12.55
N ARG A 311 -5.42 4.69 11.54
CA ARG A 311 -5.01 5.18 10.23
C ARG A 311 -4.72 6.67 10.32
N LEU A 312 -3.56 7.07 9.82
CA LEU A 312 -3.12 8.46 9.82
C LEU A 312 -3.49 9.14 8.51
N ALA A 313 -4.08 10.31 8.59
CA ALA A 313 -4.30 11.14 7.40
C ALA A 313 -2.97 11.70 6.87
N PRO A 314 -2.90 12.01 5.56
CA PRO A 314 -1.80 12.80 5.00
C PRO A 314 -1.53 14.09 5.81
N GLY A 315 -0.25 14.39 6.03
CA GLY A 315 0.21 15.53 6.83
C GLY A 315 0.44 15.24 8.32
N GLN A 316 -0.07 14.12 8.86
CA GLN A 316 0.18 13.74 10.24
C GLN A 316 1.58 13.16 10.45
N ASP A 317 2.23 13.55 11.54
CA ASP A 317 3.50 12.96 11.99
C ASP A 317 3.24 11.67 12.78
N PRO A 318 3.71 10.49 12.31
CA PRO A 318 3.42 9.21 12.96
C PRO A 318 3.93 9.14 14.40
N GLY A 319 5.13 9.65 14.67
CA GLY A 319 5.72 9.61 16.00
C GLY A 319 4.98 10.51 16.98
N ALA A 320 4.53 11.69 16.53
CA ALA A 320 3.75 12.60 17.38
C ALA A 320 2.37 12.00 17.71
N ILE A 321 1.71 11.38 16.74
CA ILE A 321 0.40 10.73 16.94
C ILE A 321 0.53 9.46 17.78
N GLU A 322 1.57 8.65 17.58
CA GLU A 322 1.87 7.48 18.42
C GLU A 322 2.06 7.89 19.89
N ALA A 323 2.89 8.91 20.15
CA ALA A 323 3.11 9.43 21.50
C ALA A 323 1.83 9.93 22.16
N GLU A 324 0.95 10.59 21.39
CA GLU A 324 -0.33 11.08 21.88
C GLU A 324 -1.30 9.92 22.15
N LEU A 325 -1.37 8.92 21.27
CA LEU A 325 -2.13 7.70 21.47
C LEU A 325 -1.70 6.99 22.78
N GLU A 326 -0.40 6.80 22.95
CA GLU A 326 0.15 6.20 24.17
C GLU A 326 -0.20 7.01 25.41
N ARG A 327 -0.08 8.33 25.36
CA ARG A 327 -0.45 9.23 26.47
C ARG A 327 -1.93 9.06 26.85
N LEU A 328 -2.82 9.01 25.87
CA LEU A 328 -4.27 8.84 26.06
C LEU A 328 -4.58 7.46 26.67
N LEU A 329 -3.98 6.39 26.15
CA LEU A 329 -4.12 5.03 26.68
C LEU A 329 -3.69 4.96 28.15
N ARG A 330 -2.55 5.54 28.51
CA ARG A 330 -2.02 5.51 29.88
C ARG A 330 -2.82 6.37 30.87
N SER A 331 -3.46 7.45 30.39
CA SER A 331 -4.20 8.36 31.26
C SER A 331 -5.42 7.71 31.93
N GLU A 332 -5.99 6.67 31.34
CA GLU A 332 -7.17 5.96 31.82
C GLU A 332 -6.86 4.75 32.69
N VAL A 333 -5.57 4.42 32.88
CA VAL A 333 -5.15 3.25 33.65
C VAL A 333 -5.20 3.56 35.16
N PRO A 334 -5.96 2.77 35.96
CA PRO A 334 -6.02 2.99 37.40
C PRO A 334 -4.72 2.60 38.11
N ALA A 335 -4.46 3.23 39.25
CA ALA A 335 -3.29 2.92 40.05
C ALA A 335 -3.23 1.42 40.40
N GLY A 336 -2.05 0.84 40.29
CA GLY A 336 -1.79 -0.58 40.59
C GLY A 336 -2.09 -1.56 39.45
N VAL A 337 -2.57 -1.08 38.30
CA VAL A 337 -2.70 -1.85 37.05
C VAL A 337 -1.53 -1.50 36.12
N SER A 338 -0.96 -2.49 35.46
CA SER A 338 0.05 -2.28 34.41
C SER A 338 -0.59 -2.27 33.03
N ILE A 339 -0.01 -1.48 32.12
CA ILE A 339 -0.30 -1.49 30.70
C ILE A 339 1.01 -1.56 29.93
N GLU A 340 1.09 -2.51 29.01
CA GLU A 340 2.14 -2.63 28.01
C GLU A 340 1.56 -2.21 26.66
N ILE A 341 2.31 -1.43 25.89
CA ILE A 341 1.90 -0.87 24.63
C ILE A 341 3.06 -1.07 23.65
N GLU A 342 2.81 -1.81 22.58
CA GLU A 342 3.77 -2.08 21.52
C GLU A 342 3.18 -1.58 20.21
N SER A 343 3.84 -0.61 19.58
CA SER A 343 3.34 0.03 18.35
C SER A 343 4.31 -0.13 17.19
N HIS A 344 3.74 -0.19 15.99
CA HIS A 344 4.45 -0.08 14.71
C HIS A 344 3.80 1.05 13.90
N THR A 345 4.62 1.83 13.19
CA THR A 345 4.16 2.98 12.43
C THR A 345 4.47 2.84 10.95
N ALA A 346 3.55 3.34 10.11
CA ALA A 346 3.78 3.59 8.69
C ALA A 346 3.50 5.07 8.40
N THR A 347 4.40 5.71 7.69
CA THR A 347 4.33 7.15 7.41
C THR A 347 3.31 7.44 6.30
N PRO A 348 2.41 8.42 6.48
CA PRO A 348 1.54 8.87 5.40
C PRO A 348 2.33 9.68 4.37
N SER A 349 1.83 9.76 3.15
CA SER A 349 2.44 10.58 2.09
C SER A 349 1.41 11.49 1.44
N LEU A 350 1.87 12.65 0.97
CA LEU A 350 1.04 13.59 0.21
C LEU A 350 1.91 14.33 -0.81
N PHE A 351 1.45 14.33 -2.04
CA PHE A 351 2.05 15.08 -3.14
C PHE A 351 1.09 16.16 -3.62
N ALA A 352 1.60 17.35 -3.89
CA ALA A 352 0.76 18.42 -4.40
C ALA A 352 0.25 18.07 -5.81
N ALA A 353 -1.04 18.32 -6.07
CA ALA A 353 -1.68 17.99 -7.33
C ALA A 353 -1.09 18.76 -8.54
N ASP A 354 -0.42 19.88 -8.29
CA ASP A 354 0.23 20.75 -9.27
C ASP A 354 1.74 20.50 -9.44
N LEU A 355 2.28 19.44 -8.83
CA LEU A 355 3.65 19.02 -9.10
C LEU A 355 3.83 18.70 -10.59
N PRO A 356 4.90 19.17 -11.26
CA PRO A 356 5.13 18.90 -12.67
C PRO A 356 5.03 17.43 -13.06
N ALA A 357 5.57 16.54 -12.25
CA ALA A 357 5.50 15.10 -12.48
C ALA A 357 4.05 14.58 -12.49
N ILE A 358 3.20 15.02 -11.54
CA ILE A 358 1.79 14.64 -11.46
C ILE A 358 0.98 15.19 -12.64
N GLU A 359 1.20 16.47 -13.02
CA GLU A 359 0.51 17.06 -14.17
C GLU A 359 0.89 16.38 -15.50
N ILE A 360 2.18 16.07 -15.70
CA ILE A 360 2.66 15.35 -16.87
C ILE A 360 2.05 13.95 -16.90
N ALA A 361 2.09 13.23 -15.77
CA ALA A 361 1.55 11.87 -15.66
C ALA A 361 0.05 11.84 -15.99
N ARG A 362 -0.74 12.75 -15.42
CA ARG A 362 -2.18 12.81 -15.69
C ARG A 362 -2.45 13.00 -17.18
N LYS A 363 -1.78 13.96 -17.84
CA LYS A 363 -1.96 14.23 -19.27
C LYS A 363 -1.53 13.04 -20.14
N ALA A 364 -0.45 12.35 -19.76
CA ALA A 364 0.03 11.18 -20.48
C ALA A 364 -0.95 10.00 -20.37
N ILE A 365 -1.47 9.72 -19.16
CA ILE A 365 -2.46 8.68 -18.96
C ILE A 365 -3.79 9.03 -19.66
N ASP A 366 -4.26 10.27 -19.57
CA ASP A 366 -5.46 10.74 -20.30
C ASP A 366 -5.31 10.51 -21.81
N HIS A 367 -4.14 10.86 -22.37
CA HIS A 367 -3.86 10.69 -23.79
C HIS A 367 -3.84 9.21 -24.22
N ALA A 368 -3.13 8.37 -23.46
CA ALA A 368 -2.94 6.95 -23.78
C ALA A 368 -4.21 6.12 -23.58
N SER A 369 -4.98 6.44 -22.55
CA SER A 369 -6.21 5.72 -22.20
C SER A 369 -7.43 6.21 -22.99
N GLY A 370 -7.45 7.50 -23.35
CA GLY A 370 -8.64 8.19 -23.87
C GLY A 370 -9.68 8.50 -22.77
N MET A 371 -9.31 8.35 -21.50
CA MET A 371 -10.15 8.56 -20.31
C MET A 371 -9.64 9.74 -19.50
N ASN A 372 -10.41 10.21 -18.52
CA ASN A 372 -9.99 11.25 -17.60
C ASN A 372 -9.40 10.65 -16.34
N THR A 373 -8.15 10.93 -16.04
CA THR A 373 -7.46 10.42 -14.84
C THR A 373 -7.87 11.20 -13.60
N ALA A 374 -8.35 10.48 -12.59
CA ALA A 374 -8.71 11.05 -11.31
C ALA A 374 -7.48 11.26 -10.41
N LEU A 375 -7.52 12.31 -9.59
CA LEU A 375 -6.61 12.49 -8.46
C LEU A 375 -7.32 12.01 -7.20
N ILE A 376 -6.76 11.01 -6.53
CA ILE A 376 -7.38 10.38 -5.36
C ILE A 376 -6.42 10.36 -4.18
N ARG A 377 -6.97 10.13 -2.98
CA ARG A 377 -6.22 9.68 -1.80
C ARG A 377 -6.64 8.26 -1.45
N SER A 378 -5.68 7.40 -1.21
CA SER A 378 -5.93 6.01 -0.83
C SER A 378 -5.93 5.84 0.70
N GLY A 379 -6.77 4.92 1.16
CA GLY A 379 -6.80 4.48 2.55
C GLY A 379 -5.67 3.54 2.94
N GLY A 380 -4.98 2.95 1.97
CA GLY A 380 -3.80 2.10 2.15
C GLY A 380 -2.51 2.89 2.31
N SER A 381 -1.45 2.20 2.68
CA SER A 381 -0.08 2.73 2.74
C SER A 381 0.82 1.88 1.85
N ILE A 382 1.70 2.53 1.10
CA ILE A 382 2.77 1.90 0.34
C ILE A 382 4.07 2.47 0.94
N PRO A 383 4.80 1.72 1.78
CA PRO A 383 5.88 2.26 2.59
C PRO A 383 6.97 2.99 1.79
N VAL A 384 7.42 2.43 0.68
CA VAL A 384 8.47 3.00 -0.17
C VAL A 384 8.13 4.40 -0.71
N VAL A 385 6.84 4.72 -0.86
CA VAL A 385 6.41 6.06 -1.30
C VAL A 385 6.80 7.13 -0.29
N ALA A 386 6.73 6.81 1.00
CA ALA A 386 7.18 7.70 2.06
C ALA A 386 8.72 7.83 2.07
N ASP A 387 9.44 6.76 1.76
CA ASP A 387 10.91 6.78 1.68
C ASP A 387 11.40 7.63 0.51
N PHE A 388 10.80 7.49 -0.67
CA PHE A 388 11.10 8.37 -1.81
C PHE A 388 10.76 9.84 -1.50
N ALA A 389 9.61 10.10 -0.88
CA ALA A 389 9.23 11.45 -0.49
C ALA A 389 10.23 12.06 0.52
N ALA A 390 10.70 11.28 1.50
CA ALA A 390 11.72 11.70 2.45
C ALA A 390 13.09 11.96 1.79
N ALA A 391 13.38 11.26 0.69
CA ALA A 391 14.57 11.51 -0.15
C ALA A 391 14.40 12.72 -1.10
N GLY A 392 13.24 13.39 -1.08
CA GLY A 392 12.93 14.53 -1.95
C GLY A 392 12.53 14.15 -3.36
N ILE A 393 12.17 12.89 -3.60
CA ILE A 393 11.79 12.36 -4.91
C ILE A 393 10.24 12.37 -5.02
N PRO A 394 9.64 13.16 -5.93
CA PRO A 394 8.19 13.11 -6.19
C PRO A 394 7.78 11.73 -6.70
N VAL A 395 6.63 11.22 -6.26
CA VAL A 395 6.16 9.89 -6.68
C VAL A 395 4.85 9.98 -7.44
N ILE A 396 4.80 9.31 -8.58
CA ILE A 396 3.59 9.06 -9.37
C ILE A 396 3.10 7.65 -8.96
N VAL A 397 2.10 7.59 -8.08
CA VAL A 397 1.47 6.32 -7.70
C VAL A 397 0.25 6.13 -8.57
N SER A 398 0.23 5.06 -9.35
CA SER A 398 -0.87 4.68 -10.24
C SER A 398 -0.93 3.15 -10.35
N GLY A 399 -1.77 2.65 -11.21
CA GLY A 399 -1.91 1.22 -11.49
C GLY A 399 -3.20 0.96 -12.26
N PHE A 400 -3.35 -0.30 -12.69
CA PHE A 400 -4.45 -0.69 -13.57
C PHE A 400 -5.25 -1.86 -12.99
N GLY A 401 -5.08 -2.14 -11.69
CA GLY A 401 -5.93 -3.05 -10.92
C GLY A 401 -7.36 -2.53 -10.79
N LEU A 402 -8.27 -3.40 -10.41
CA LEU A 402 -9.67 -3.10 -10.14
C LEU A 402 -10.06 -3.61 -8.74
N ALA A 403 -11.13 -3.07 -8.18
CA ALA A 403 -11.59 -3.44 -6.85
C ALA A 403 -11.99 -4.92 -6.69
N ASP A 404 -12.29 -5.60 -7.80
CA ASP A 404 -12.68 -7.01 -7.87
C ASP A 404 -11.54 -7.95 -8.27
N ASP A 405 -10.28 -7.50 -8.17
CA ASP A 405 -9.09 -8.31 -8.46
C ASP A 405 -8.77 -9.34 -7.36
N GLU A 406 -9.50 -9.30 -6.23
CA GLU A 406 -9.33 -10.25 -5.10
C GLU A 406 -7.89 -10.28 -4.55
N ILE A 407 -7.25 -9.11 -4.43
CA ILE A 407 -5.89 -8.94 -3.87
C ILE A 407 -5.84 -9.58 -2.47
N HIS A 408 -4.76 -10.31 -2.15
CA HIS A 408 -4.54 -11.08 -0.91
C HIS A 408 -5.55 -12.22 -0.66
N ALA A 409 -6.46 -12.49 -1.59
CA ALA A 409 -7.47 -13.55 -1.49
C ALA A 409 -7.24 -14.69 -2.49
N PRO A 410 -7.87 -15.86 -2.33
CA PRO A 410 -7.92 -16.89 -3.38
C PRO A 410 -8.63 -16.37 -4.64
N ASN A 411 -8.15 -16.80 -5.81
CA ASN A 411 -8.60 -16.38 -7.13
C ASN A 411 -8.24 -14.93 -7.48
N GLU A 412 -7.18 -14.39 -6.90
CA GLU A 412 -6.58 -13.15 -7.37
C GLU A 412 -6.46 -13.17 -8.90
N SER A 413 -6.82 -12.05 -9.51
CA SER A 413 -6.85 -11.96 -10.97
C SER A 413 -6.64 -10.54 -11.44
N PHE A 414 -6.24 -10.38 -12.69
CA PHE A 414 -6.06 -9.08 -13.34
C PHE A 414 -6.77 -9.07 -14.70
N THR A 415 -7.39 -7.96 -15.05
CA THR A 415 -8.06 -7.83 -16.35
C THR A 415 -7.03 -7.78 -17.48
N VAL A 416 -7.12 -8.68 -18.46
CA VAL A 416 -6.12 -8.78 -19.55
C VAL A 416 -6.02 -7.50 -20.36
N THR A 417 -7.15 -6.83 -20.64
CA THR A 417 -7.13 -5.54 -21.34
C THR A 417 -6.46 -4.43 -20.55
N ASN A 418 -6.40 -4.55 -19.22
CA ASN A 418 -5.69 -3.59 -18.36
C ASN A 418 -4.17 -3.78 -18.41
N LEU A 419 -3.66 -4.99 -18.75
CA LEU A 419 -2.24 -5.16 -19.09
C LEU A 419 -1.87 -4.33 -20.33
N ASP A 420 -2.71 -4.37 -21.36
CA ASP A 420 -2.48 -3.57 -22.57
C ASP A 420 -2.63 -2.07 -22.32
N LEU A 421 -3.59 -1.69 -21.48
CA LEU A 421 -3.80 -0.30 -21.08
C LEU A 421 -2.59 0.22 -20.28
N GLY A 422 -2.12 -0.57 -19.31
CA GLY A 422 -0.95 -0.26 -18.50
C GLY A 422 0.31 -0.06 -19.35
N GLU A 423 0.56 -0.94 -20.32
CA GLU A 423 1.70 -0.81 -21.23
C GLU A 423 1.63 0.47 -22.08
N ARG A 424 0.46 0.79 -22.65
CA ARG A 424 0.28 2.04 -23.42
C ARG A 424 0.49 3.27 -22.55
N CYS A 425 -0.10 3.28 -21.35
CA CYS A 425 0.04 4.39 -20.40
C CYS A 425 1.49 4.53 -19.92
N ALA A 426 2.16 3.43 -19.59
CA ALA A 426 3.56 3.42 -19.19
C ALA A 426 4.47 3.97 -20.29
N ARG A 427 4.27 3.54 -21.54
CA ARG A 427 5.03 4.03 -22.69
C ARG A 427 4.86 5.54 -22.87
N GLU A 428 3.62 6.03 -22.87
CA GLU A 428 3.34 7.48 -23.05
C GLU A 428 3.89 8.27 -21.85
N LEU A 429 3.78 7.76 -20.64
CA LEU A 429 4.29 8.38 -19.42
C LEU A 429 5.81 8.54 -19.49
N LEU A 430 6.57 7.48 -19.80
CA LEU A 430 8.03 7.52 -19.91
C LEU A 430 8.51 8.50 -21.01
N LEU A 431 7.76 8.63 -22.11
CA LEU A 431 8.07 9.60 -23.16
C LEU A 431 7.76 11.03 -22.71
N ALA A 432 6.62 11.24 -22.05
CA ALA A 432 6.18 12.58 -21.62
C ALA A 432 7.05 13.16 -20.49
N LEU A 433 7.59 12.30 -19.61
CA LEU A 433 8.47 12.72 -18.49
C LEU A 433 9.81 13.33 -18.95
N ALA A 434 10.17 13.22 -20.23
CA ALA A 434 11.28 14.00 -20.80
C ALA A 434 11.09 15.53 -20.67
N ALA A 435 9.85 15.99 -20.42
CA ALA A 435 9.53 17.39 -20.20
C ALA A 435 9.66 17.84 -18.74
N LEU A 436 10.10 16.96 -17.82
CA LEU A 436 10.40 17.37 -16.45
C LEU A 436 11.48 18.46 -16.43
N PRO A 437 11.31 19.51 -15.62
CA PRO A 437 12.39 20.45 -15.39
C PRO A 437 13.55 19.72 -14.69
N THR A 438 14.71 19.72 -15.31
CA THR A 438 15.97 19.27 -14.70
C THR A 438 16.67 20.48 -14.10
N ASP A 439 17.01 20.43 -12.82
CA ASP A 439 17.80 21.48 -12.14
C ASP A 439 19.26 21.54 -12.63
#